data_0c15175d3623b9694b088005824812d4
#
_entry.id   0c15175d3623b9694b088005824812d4
#
_cell.length_a   1.000
_cell.length_b   1.000
_cell.length_c   1.000
_cell.angle_alpha   90.00
_cell.angle_beta   90.00
_cell.angle_gamma   90.00
#
_symmetry.space_group_name_H-M   'P 1'
#
loop_
_entity.id
_entity.type
_entity.pdbx_description
1 polymer ?
#
loop_
_entity_poly.entity_id
_entity_poly.type
_entity_poly.pdbx_seq_one_letter_code
_entity_poly.pdbx_strand_id
1 'polypeptide(L)'
;NELLDEVVVVGYGVQKKRDVTTAIASLRASDMKGQPVTSMAEAMVGKMPGVQVSQSTGAPGSSLQIKVRGTGTITAGTSPLYVVDGVPLAQEQLNTFNMNDVESIEVLKDASSAAIYGSRGSNGVVLITTKRGQEGRATVSYNGYYGWQTVSKKIDMLNAYEYADLVNDARNNTYTDKMESINRKLIAQNKNPLSFDISDSNAIRLQNTSNDYNTIVPVEILPYLRGEKGLVDTDWQDEIFRTAGMQSHSVSVSGGSPKIRYYASVDYLSQEGVIINSDFTRYSSRFNLDVTEGI
;
A
#
# COMPACT_ATOMS: atom_id res chain seq x y z
N ASN A 1 -31.25 16.79 18.97
CA ASN A 1 -31.83 15.43 18.85
C ASN A 1 -31.71 14.80 17.44
N GLU A 2 -30.95 15.42 16.54
CA GLU A 2 -30.73 14.90 15.16
C GLU A 2 -29.94 13.59 15.09
N LEU A 3 -29.14 13.26 16.11
CA LEU A 3 -28.33 12.02 16.16
C LEU A 3 -29.16 10.73 16.40
N LEU A 4 -30.43 10.83 16.75
CA LEU A 4 -31.29 9.68 17.08
C LEU A 4 -32.05 9.09 15.90
N ASP A 5 -32.13 9.81 14.78
CA ASP A 5 -32.80 9.35 13.56
C ASP A 5 -31.82 8.89 12.45
N GLU A 6 -30.56 8.71 12.83
CA GLU A 6 -29.53 8.19 11.92
C GLU A 6 -29.86 6.76 11.47
N VAL A 7 -29.92 6.56 10.17
CA VAL A 7 -30.28 5.30 9.53
C VAL A 7 -29.02 4.57 9.10
N VAL A 8 -28.94 3.28 9.37
CA VAL A 8 -27.80 2.41 9.03
C VAL A 8 -28.29 1.30 8.12
N VAL A 9 -27.56 0.98 7.07
CA VAL A 9 -27.86 -0.17 6.20
C VAL A 9 -27.48 -1.44 6.92
N VAL A 10 -28.43 -2.34 7.08
CA VAL A 10 -28.23 -3.64 7.72
C VAL A 10 -28.73 -4.73 6.76
N GLY A 11 -27.79 -5.37 6.07
CA GLY A 11 -28.12 -6.41 5.12
C GLY A 11 -28.92 -5.93 3.93
N TYR A 12 -30.13 -6.45 3.75
CA TYR A 12 -31.06 -6.04 2.69
C TYR A 12 -32.06 -4.96 3.13
N GLY A 13 -31.87 -4.37 4.33
CA GLY A 13 -32.78 -3.37 4.87
C GLY A 13 -32.06 -2.20 5.50
N VAL A 14 -32.83 -1.19 5.85
CA VAL A 14 -32.38 0.03 6.50
C VAL A 14 -33.01 0.09 7.89
N GLN A 15 -32.18 0.21 8.95
CA GLN A 15 -32.65 0.32 10.34
C GLN A 15 -32.16 1.61 10.98
N LYS A 16 -32.87 2.13 11.96
CA LYS A 16 -32.38 3.26 12.73
C LYS A 16 -31.20 2.83 13.59
N LYS A 17 -30.16 3.64 13.66
CA LYS A 17 -28.91 3.34 14.40
C LYS A 17 -29.18 2.97 15.87
N ARG A 18 -30.20 3.59 16.49
CA ARG A 18 -30.61 3.30 17.87
C ARG A 18 -31.18 1.86 18.07
N ASP A 19 -31.71 1.30 16.99
CA ASP A 19 -32.35 -0.03 17.01
C ASP A 19 -31.35 -1.15 16.65
N VAL A 20 -30.11 -0.78 16.27
CA VAL A 20 -29.04 -1.70 15.92
C VAL A 20 -28.24 -2.05 17.16
N THR A 21 -28.39 -3.29 17.63
CA THR A 21 -27.68 -3.82 18.80
C THR A 21 -26.30 -4.41 18.47
N THR A 22 -25.93 -4.42 17.19
CA THR A 22 -24.68 -5.02 16.68
C THR A 22 -23.56 -3.99 16.52
N ALA A 23 -22.31 -4.42 16.66
CA ALA A 23 -21.14 -3.53 16.54
C ALA A 23 -20.87 -3.17 15.06
N ILE A 24 -21.51 -2.12 14.57
CA ILE A 24 -21.29 -1.56 13.22
C ILE A 24 -20.36 -0.34 13.35
N ALA A 25 -19.31 -0.31 12.52
CA ALA A 25 -18.54 0.89 12.29
C ALA A 25 -19.01 1.53 10.99
N SER A 26 -19.37 2.82 11.02
CA SER A 26 -19.82 3.57 9.84
C SER A 26 -18.91 4.77 9.56
N LEU A 27 -18.66 5.05 8.29
CA LEU A 27 -17.94 6.20 7.78
C LEU A 27 -18.80 6.83 6.69
N ARG A 28 -19.07 8.11 6.78
CA ARG A 28 -19.92 8.84 5.83
C ARG A 28 -19.10 9.71 4.89
N ALA A 29 -19.70 10.09 3.79
CA ALA A 29 -19.13 11.03 2.85
C ALA A 29 -18.73 12.37 3.52
N SER A 30 -19.49 12.83 4.53
CA SER A 30 -19.17 14.02 5.33
C SER A 30 -17.81 13.92 6.04
N ASP A 31 -17.47 12.73 6.54
CA ASP A 31 -16.24 12.48 7.32
C ASP A 31 -15.00 12.39 6.44
N MET A 32 -15.21 12.28 5.13
CA MET A 32 -14.17 12.19 4.11
C MET A 32 -13.92 13.51 3.38
N LYS A 33 -14.78 14.52 3.58
CA LYS A 33 -14.64 15.82 2.93
C LYS A 33 -13.32 16.49 3.29
N GLY A 34 -12.64 17.01 2.25
CA GLY A 34 -11.37 17.74 2.42
C GLY A 34 -10.13 16.84 2.56
N GLN A 35 -10.27 15.54 2.43
CA GLN A 35 -9.14 14.62 2.39
C GLN A 35 -8.92 14.10 0.97
N PRO A 36 -7.70 14.18 0.42
CA PRO A 36 -7.37 13.64 -0.90
C PRO A 36 -7.21 12.12 -0.80
N VAL A 37 -8.31 11.39 -0.63
CA VAL A 37 -8.30 9.93 -0.60
C VAL A 37 -8.47 9.38 -2.03
N THR A 38 -7.55 8.52 -2.44
CA THR A 38 -7.54 7.92 -3.77
C THR A 38 -8.25 6.57 -3.81
N SER A 39 -8.34 5.91 -2.64
CA SER A 39 -8.97 4.59 -2.50
C SER A 39 -9.88 4.51 -1.27
N MET A 40 -10.81 3.54 -1.31
CA MET A 40 -11.72 3.26 -0.20
C MET A 40 -10.98 2.85 1.07
N ALA A 41 -9.99 1.99 0.95
CA ALA A 41 -9.24 1.52 2.09
C ALA A 41 -8.46 2.66 2.77
N GLU A 42 -7.90 3.59 1.97
CA GLU A 42 -7.27 4.80 2.49
C GLU A 42 -8.25 5.67 3.30
N ALA A 43 -9.48 5.82 2.82
CA ALA A 43 -10.53 6.55 3.56
C ALA A 43 -10.85 5.94 4.93
N MET A 44 -10.67 4.62 5.08
CA MET A 44 -10.97 3.88 6.32
C MET A 44 -9.82 3.90 7.33
N VAL A 45 -8.59 4.27 6.92
CA VAL A 45 -7.41 4.29 7.81
C VAL A 45 -7.66 5.16 9.03
N GLY A 46 -7.53 4.57 10.22
CA GLY A 46 -7.64 5.27 11.50
C GLY A 46 -9.05 5.75 11.89
N LYS A 47 -10.07 5.58 11.00
CA LYS A 47 -11.44 6.07 11.25
C LYS A 47 -12.42 4.98 11.69
N MET A 48 -12.09 3.72 11.47
CA MET A 48 -12.98 2.60 11.77
C MET A 48 -12.40 1.67 12.83
N PRO A 49 -12.91 1.70 14.07
CA PRO A 49 -12.43 0.82 15.16
C PRO A 49 -12.56 -0.66 14.77
N GLY A 50 -11.51 -1.46 15.00
CA GLY A 50 -11.48 -2.90 14.70
C GLY A 50 -11.31 -3.25 13.21
N VAL A 51 -11.00 -2.26 12.38
CA VAL A 51 -10.61 -2.46 10.98
C VAL A 51 -9.12 -2.11 10.86
N GLN A 52 -8.34 -3.07 10.42
CA GLN A 52 -6.93 -2.89 10.09
C GLN A 52 -6.78 -2.74 8.58
N VAL A 53 -6.18 -1.66 8.17
CA VAL A 53 -5.82 -1.41 6.77
C VAL A 53 -4.31 -1.50 6.64
N SER A 54 -3.83 -2.32 5.74
CA SER A 54 -2.40 -2.47 5.45
C SER A 54 -2.14 -2.29 3.97
N GLN A 55 -1.06 -1.59 3.66
CA GLN A 55 -0.60 -1.37 2.30
C GLN A 55 0.62 -2.26 2.06
N SER A 56 0.59 -3.06 1.01
CA SER A 56 1.71 -3.93 0.65
C SER A 56 2.78 -3.20 -0.16
N THR A 57 2.39 -2.22 -0.95
CA THR A 57 3.28 -1.40 -1.78
C THR A 57 2.78 0.03 -1.83
N GLY A 58 3.70 1.00 -2.00
CA GLY A 58 3.36 2.41 -2.24
C GLY A 58 3.07 2.74 -3.71
N ALA A 59 2.91 1.74 -4.58
CA ALA A 59 2.67 1.97 -6.00
C ALA A 59 1.31 2.63 -6.24
N PRO A 60 1.20 3.58 -7.19
CA PRO A 60 -0.05 4.18 -7.58
C PRO A 60 -1.10 3.13 -7.95
N GLY A 61 -2.35 3.30 -7.52
CA GLY A 61 -3.44 2.37 -7.81
C GLY A 61 -3.33 1.00 -7.14
N SER A 62 -2.33 0.77 -6.25
CA SER A 62 -2.22 -0.50 -5.53
C SER A 62 -3.39 -0.72 -4.59
N SER A 63 -3.83 -1.97 -4.49
CA SER A 63 -4.90 -2.36 -3.58
C SER A 63 -4.40 -2.40 -2.14
N LEU A 64 -5.16 -1.80 -1.24
CA LEU A 64 -4.96 -1.90 0.19
C LEU A 64 -5.68 -3.14 0.72
N GLN A 65 -5.04 -3.85 1.64
CA GLN A 65 -5.65 -4.98 2.30
C GLN A 65 -6.42 -4.52 3.54
N ILE A 66 -7.69 -4.88 3.59
CA ILE A 66 -8.55 -4.61 4.75
C ILE A 66 -8.76 -5.92 5.52
N LYS A 67 -8.55 -5.88 6.83
CA LYS A 67 -8.83 -6.99 7.75
C LYS A 67 -9.78 -6.51 8.84
N VAL A 68 -10.81 -7.30 9.11
CA VAL A 68 -11.79 -7.02 10.15
C VAL A 68 -11.56 -7.99 11.29
N ARG A 69 -11.29 -7.48 12.52
CA ARG A 69 -11.03 -8.29 13.74
C ARG A 69 -9.86 -9.29 13.66
N GLY A 70 -8.89 -9.06 12.75
CA GLY A 70 -7.72 -9.93 12.61
C GLY A 70 -7.92 -11.12 11.69
N THR A 71 -7.02 -12.11 11.79
CA THR A 71 -7.05 -13.32 10.94
C THR A 71 -7.87 -14.41 11.62
N GLY A 72 -9.03 -14.75 11.07
CA GLY A 72 -9.89 -15.84 11.57
C GLY A 72 -9.50 -17.23 11.07
N THR A 73 -8.60 -17.34 10.11
CA THR A 73 -8.21 -18.61 9.46
C THR A 73 -6.74 -18.59 9.05
N ILE A 74 -6.12 -19.76 9.03
CA ILE A 74 -4.71 -19.96 8.61
C ILE A 74 -4.65 -20.32 7.13
N THR A 75 -5.67 -20.95 6.58
CA THR A 75 -5.65 -21.55 5.22
C THR A 75 -6.60 -20.89 4.22
N ALA A 76 -7.63 -20.17 4.69
CA ALA A 76 -8.56 -19.45 3.84
C ALA A 76 -8.19 -17.96 3.78
N GLY A 77 -8.65 -17.26 2.75
CA GLY A 77 -8.43 -15.81 2.60
C GLY A 77 -8.93 -15.02 3.81
N THR A 78 -8.24 -13.94 4.16
CA THR A 78 -8.55 -13.09 5.32
C THR A 78 -9.30 -11.81 4.94
N SER A 79 -9.57 -11.60 3.65
CA SER A 79 -10.28 -10.43 3.14
C SER A 79 -11.76 -10.50 3.52
N PRO A 80 -12.37 -9.37 3.93
CA PRO A 80 -13.80 -9.30 4.13
C PRO A 80 -14.58 -9.41 2.81
N LEU A 81 -15.87 -9.69 2.88
CA LEU A 81 -16.76 -9.59 1.74
C LEU A 81 -17.11 -8.13 1.48
N TYR A 82 -16.98 -7.67 0.25
CA TYR A 82 -17.38 -6.33 -0.15
C TYR A 82 -18.74 -6.40 -0.85
N VAL A 83 -19.64 -5.52 -0.47
CA VAL A 83 -20.98 -5.42 -1.04
C VAL A 83 -21.28 -3.97 -1.39
N VAL A 84 -21.46 -3.68 -2.67
CA VAL A 84 -21.77 -2.34 -3.18
C VAL A 84 -23.22 -2.30 -3.63
N ASP A 85 -24.04 -1.47 -3.02
CA ASP A 85 -25.49 -1.35 -3.29
C ASP A 85 -26.21 -2.71 -3.32
N GLY A 86 -25.80 -3.64 -2.43
CA GLY A 86 -26.36 -4.99 -2.34
C GLY A 86 -25.70 -6.04 -3.25
N VAL A 87 -24.78 -5.65 -4.12
CA VAL A 87 -24.08 -6.57 -5.04
C VAL A 87 -22.70 -6.92 -4.47
N PRO A 88 -22.39 -8.21 -4.22
CA PRO A 88 -21.07 -8.62 -3.77
C PRO A 88 -20.03 -8.48 -4.88
N LEU A 89 -18.89 -7.86 -4.56
CA LEU A 89 -17.77 -7.61 -5.46
C LEU A 89 -16.48 -8.24 -4.94
N ALA A 90 -15.55 -8.52 -5.85
CA ALA A 90 -14.20 -8.91 -5.52
C ALA A 90 -13.37 -7.69 -5.08
N GLN A 91 -12.35 -7.93 -4.24
CA GLN A 91 -11.50 -6.86 -3.69
C GLN A 91 -10.81 -6.05 -4.79
N GLU A 92 -10.38 -6.69 -5.85
CA GLU A 92 -9.66 -6.06 -6.97
C GLU A 92 -10.53 -5.01 -7.68
N GLN A 93 -11.85 -5.21 -7.68
CA GLN A 93 -12.80 -4.29 -8.31
C GLN A 93 -13.00 -3.00 -7.51
N LEU A 94 -12.60 -2.97 -6.22
CA LEU A 94 -12.77 -1.78 -5.38
C LEU A 94 -11.90 -0.61 -5.83
N ASN A 95 -10.76 -0.87 -6.46
CA ASN A 95 -9.88 0.17 -6.98
C ASN A 95 -10.51 0.95 -8.15
N THR A 96 -11.55 0.38 -8.77
CA THR A 96 -12.28 1.05 -9.85
C THR A 96 -13.32 2.06 -9.35
N PHE A 97 -13.67 1.98 -8.04
CA PHE A 97 -14.67 2.89 -7.47
C PHE A 97 -14.09 4.25 -7.13
N ASN A 98 -14.83 5.28 -7.50
CA ASN A 98 -14.53 6.63 -7.06
C ASN A 98 -15.13 6.91 -5.68
N MET A 99 -14.30 7.40 -4.77
CA MET A 99 -14.72 7.75 -3.41
C MET A 99 -15.72 8.91 -3.38
N ASN A 100 -15.70 9.80 -4.38
CA ASN A 100 -16.68 10.88 -4.49
C ASN A 100 -18.11 10.39 -4.74
N ASP A 101 -18.29 9.15 -5.22
CA ASP A 101 -19.61 8.53 -5.43
C ASP A 101 -20.12 7.75 -4.22
N VAL A 102 -19.30 7.60 -3.18
CA VAL A 102 -19.67 6.87 -1.97
C VAL A 102 -20.46 7.79 -1.03
N GLU A 103 -21.60 7.32 -0.53
CA GLU A 103 -22.42 7.96 0.49
C GLU A 103 -22.01 7.50 1.89
N SER A 104 -21.89 6.18 2.08
CA SER A 104 -21.45 5.59 3.35
C SER A 104 -20.69 4.26 3.13
N ILE A 105 -19.80 3.98 4.10
CA ILE A 105 -19.12 2.69 4.23
C ILE A 105 -19.47 2.16 5.63
N GLU A 106 -19.99 0.95 5.70
CA GLU A 106 -20.37 0.29 6.93
C GLU A 106 -19.65 -1.05 7.04
N VAL A 107 -19.09 -1.35 8.22
CA VAL A 107 -18.41 -2.62 8.44
C VAL A 107 -19.16 -3.44 9.47
N LEU A 108 -19.72 -4.56 9.00
CA LEU A 108 -20.35 -5.57 9.84
C LEU A 108 -19.27 -6.47 10.38
N LYS A 109 -19.02 -6.34 11.68
CA LYS A 109 -17.94 -7.07 12.36
C LYS A 109 -18.43 -8.36 13.00
N ASP A 110 -19.69 -8.38 13.43
CA ASP A 110 -20.26 -9.50 14.17
C ASP A 110 -20.86 -10.55 13.26
N ALA A 111 -20.71 -11.81 13.66
CA ALA A 111 -21.26 -12.94 12.91
C ALA A 111 -22.80 -12.86 12.75
N SER A 112 -23.50 -12.28 13.72
CA SER A 112 -24.96 -12.09 13.65
C SER A 112 -25.37 -11.13 12.56
N SER A 113 -24.66 -10.00 12.39
CA SER A 113 -24.93 -9.02 11.34
C SER A 113 -24.46 -9.49 9.95
N ALA A 114 -23.41 -10.31 9.90
CA ALA A 114 -22.87 -10.88 8.68
C ALA A 114 -23.58 -12.17 8.23
N ALA A 115 -24.42 -12.76 9.08
CA ALA A 115 -25.06 -14.07 8.84
C ALA A 115 -25.88 -14.16 7.54
N ILE A 116 -26.49 -13.06 7.11
CA ILE A 116 -27.26 -13.00 5.87
C ILE A 116 -26.39 -13.23 4.60
N TYR A 117 -25.06 -13.02 4.73
CA TYR A 117 -24.10 -13.26 3.64
C TYR A 117 -23.48 -14.67 3.71
N GLY A 118 -23.95 -15.51 4.67
CA GLY A 118 -23.51 -16.87 4.83
C GLY A 118 -22.02 -17.00 5.16
N SER A 119 -21.40 -18.09 4.73
CA SER A 119 -19.98 -18.37 4.95
C SER A 119 -19.03 -17.31 4.37
N ARG A 120 -19.45 -16.59 3.32
CA ARG A 120 -18.65 -15.52 2.72
C ARG A 120 -18.49 -14.31 3.63
N GLY A 121 -19.39 -14.12 4.61
CA GLY A 121 -19.33 -13.06 5.61
C GLY A 121 -18.46 -13.38 6.84
N SER A 122 -17.84 -14.56 6.91
CA SER A 122 -17.08 -15.01 8.11
C SER A 122 -15.93 -14.09 8.51
N ASN A 123 -15.29 -13.43 7.57
CA ASN A 123 -14.20 -12.47 7.79
C ASN A 123 -14.70 -11.01 7.94
N GLY A 124 -16.00 -10.82 8.14
CA GLY A 124 -16.67 -9.53 8.15
C GLY A 124 -17.19 -9.13 6.77
N VAL A 125 -18.07 -8.12 6.75
CA VAL A 125 -18.66 -7.58 5.53
C VAL A 125 -18.50 -6.07 5.50
N VAL A 126 -18.02 -5.55 4.38
CA VAL A 126 -17.92 -4.11 4.12
C VAL A 126 -19.05 -3.75 3.16
N LEU A 127 -20.02 -3.00 3.68
CA LEU A 127 -21.15 -2.48 2.90
C LEU A 127 -20.79 -1.10 2.40
N ILE A 128 -20.98 -0.87 1.12
CA ILE A 128 -20.72 0.38 0.47
C ILE A 128 -22.02 0.85 -0.15
N THR A 129 -22.51 1.99 0.30
CA THR A 129 -23.68 2.63 -0.27
C THR A 129 -23.22 3.77 -1.15
N THR A 130 -23.71 3.83 -2.37
CA THR A 130 -23.38 4.90 -3.30
C THR A 130 -24.44 6.00 -3.29
N LYS A 131 -24.03 7.20 -3.70
CA LYS A 131 -24.89 8.37 -3.80
C LYS A 131 -26.03 8.12 -4.76
N ARG A 132 -27.23 8.56 -4.37
CA ARG A 132 -28.45 8.49 -5.15
C ARG A 132 -29.01 9.87 -5.42
N GLY A 133 -29.95 9.94 -6.36
CA GLY A 133 -30.69 11.16 -6.64
C GLY A 133 -31.52 11.60 -5.44
N GLN A 134 -31.60 12.90 -5.25
CA GLN A 134 -32.43 13.52 -4.22
C GLN A 134 -33.56 14.31 -4.87
N GLU A 135 -34.70 14.41 -4.17
CA GLU A 135 -35.82 15.23 -4.63
C GLU A 135 -35.41 16.70 -4.62
N GLY A 136 -35.82 17.41 -5.66
CA GLY A 136 -35.56 18.84 -5.78
C GLY A 136 -34.95 19.22 -7.12
N ARG A 137 -34.50 20.46 -7.18
CA ARG A 137 -33.84 21.00 -8.37
C ARG A 137 -32.52 20.27 -8.64
N ALA A 138 -32.16 20.17 -9.92
CA ALA A 138 -30.86 19.64 -10.31
C ALA A 138 -29.74 20.43 -9.66
N THR A 139 -28.87 19.77 -8.92
CA THR A 139 -27.67 20.33 -8.30
C THR A 139 -26.45 19.74 -8.98
N VAL A 140 -25.58 20.61 -9.48
CA VAL A 140 -24.29 20.23 -10.04
C VAL A 140 -23.23 20.47 -8.98
N SER A 141 -22.39 19.47 -8.75
CA SER A 141 -21.27 19.56 -7.82
C SER A 141 -19.97 19.23 -8.54
N TYR A 142 -18.93 19.99 -8.22
CA TYR A 142 -17.57 19.74 -8.65
C TYR A 142 -16.66 19.58 -7.45
N ASN A 143 -15.86 18.51 -7.44
CA ASN A 143 -14.78 18.29 -6.51
C ASN A 143 -13.49 18.10 -7.30
N GLY A 144 -12.45 18.83 -6.94
CA GLY A 144 -11.15 18.66 -7.57
C GLY A 144 -10.03 18.99 -6.61
N TYR A 145 -8.92 18.30 -6.77
CA TYR A 145 -7.67 18.62 -6.09
C TYR A 145 -6.49 18.37 -7.02
N TYR A 146 -5.42 19.09 -6.72
CA TYR A 146 -4.09 18.89 -7.29
C TYR A 146 -3.08 18.87 -6.14
N GLY A 147 -2.10 17.97 -6.22
CA GLY A 147 -1.09 17.85 -5.19
C GLY A 147 0.19 17.21 -5.71
N TRP A 148 1.19 17.21 -4.86
CA TRP A 148 2.47 16.55 -5.11
C TRP A 148 2.78 15.59 -3.99
N GLN A 149 3.41 14.49 -4.35
CA GLN A 149 3.90 13.49 -3.42
C GLN A 149 5.40 13.29 -3.59
N THR A 150 6.09 13.12 -2.49
CA THR A 150 7.53 12.87 -2.44
C THR A 150 7.82 11.70 -1.51
N VAL A 151 8.98 11.10 -1.67
CA VAL A 151 9.45 10.09 -0.71
C VAL A 151 9.73 10.77 0.63
N SER A 152 9.08 10.28 1.68
CA SER A 152 9.21 10.85 3.02
C SER A 152 10.59 10.61 3.66
N LYS A 153 11.20 9.48 3.33
CA LYS A 153 12.53 9.09 3.83
C LYS A 153 13.20 8.15 2.83
N LYS A 154 14.43 8.47 2.45
CA LYS A 154 15.33 7.58 1.73
C LYS A 154 16.05 6.65 2.72
N ILE A 155 16.48 5.50 2.23
CA ILE A 155 17.35 4.61 2.98
C ILE A 155 18.76 5.22 2.93
N ASP A 156 19.42 5.28 4.07
CA ASP A 156 20.81 5.72 4.13
C ASP A 156 21.70 4.60 3.58
N MET A 157 22.20 4.80 2.37
CA MET A 157 23.02 3.82 1.64
C MET A 157 24.47 4.28 1.66
N LEU A 158 25.38 3.32 1.66
CA LEU A 158 26.81 3.61 1.52
C LEU A 158 27.06 4.24 0.14
N ASN A 159 27.92 5.26 0.11
CA ASN A 159 28.49 5.76 -1.14
C ASN A 159 29.55 4.79 -1.69
N ALA A 160 30.05 5.04 -2.88
CA ALA A 160 30.99 4.12 -3.54
C ALA A 160 32.31 3.94 -2.76
N TYR A 161 32.78 4.97 -2.06
CA TYR A 161 33.99 4.93 -1.23
C TYR A 161 33.76 4.11 0.05
N GLU A 162 32.68 4.36 0.76
CA GLU A 162 32.29 3.60 1.95
C GLU A 162 32.03 2.13 1.62
N TYR A 163 31.42 1.87 0.44
CA TYR A 163 31.23 0.50 -0.05
C TYR A 163 32.58 -0.19 -0.34
N ALA A 164 33.54 0.55 -0.93
CA ALA A 164 34.87 0.00 -1.18
C ALA A 164 35.58 -0.37 0.13
N ASP A 165 35.52 0.49 1.14
CA ASP A 165 36.05 0.21 2.47
C ASP A 165 35.40 -1.02 3.10
N LEU A 166 34.08 -1.11 3.07
CA LEU A 166 33.32 -2.27 3.58
C LEU A 166 33.75 -3.57 2.88
N VAL A 167 33.86 -3.55 1.54
CA VAL A 167 34.29 -4.73 0.78
C VAL A 167 35.74 -5.10 1.11
N ASN A 168 36.64 -4.12 1.24
CA ASN A 168 38.02 -4.36 1.62
C ASN A 168 38.10 -5.03 3.00
N ASP A 169 37.39 -4.52 3.99
CA ASP A 169 37.35 -5.10 5.34
C ASP A 169 36.78 -6.52 5.33
N ALA A 170 35.70 -6.74 4.59
CA ALA A 170 35.10 -8.07 4.45
C ALA A 170 36.07 -9.08 3.81
N ARG A 171 36.84 -8.65 2.79
CA ARG A 171 37.86 -9.49 2.14
C ARG A 171 39.06 -9.79 3.05
N ASN A 172 39.51 -8.77 3.80
CA ASN A 172 40.58 -8.91 4.79
C ASN A 172 40.17 -9.88 5.91
N ASN A 173 38.98 -9.72 6.46
CA ASN A 173 38.45 -10.62 7.49
C ASN A 173 38.32 -12.06 6.96
N THR A 174 37.80 -12.24 5.76
CA THR A 174 37.66 -13.56 5.13
C THR A 174 39.03 -14.20 4.94
N TYR A 175 40.06 -13.44 4.49
CA TYR A 175 41.40 -13.91 4.35
C TYR A 175 42.01 -14.36 5.68
N THR A 176 41.88 -13.54 6.72
CA THR A 176 42.35 -13.83 8.08
C THR A 176 41.73 -15.11 8.62
N ASP A 177 40.39 -15.22 8.61
CA ASP A 177 39.65 -16.39 9.09
C ASP A 177 40.09 -17.69 8.34
N LYS A 178 40.29 -17.58 7.03
CA LYS A 178 40.72 -18.70 6.20
C LYS A 178 42.11 -19.13 6.58
N MET A 179 43.07 -18.19 6.71
CA MET A 179 44.43 -18.45 7.07
C MET A 179 44.57 -19.06 8.46
N GLU A 180 43.82 -18.52 9.44
CA GLU A 180 43.78 -19.12 10.78
C GLU A 180 43.22 -20.55 10.74
N SER A 181 42.21 -20.82 9.94
CA SER A 181 41.66 -22.17 9.78
C SER A 181 42.69 -23.13 9.17
N ILE A 182 43.44 -22.68 8.13
CA ILE A 182 44.50 -23.44 7.51
C ILE A 182 45.60 -23.71 8.51
N ASN A 183 46.06 -22.68 9.24
CA ASN A 183 47.14 -22.82 10.21
C ASN A 183 46.78 -23.75 11.38
N ARG A 184 45.53 -23.70 11.85
CA ARG A 184 45.03 -24.67 12.85
C ARG A 184 45.14 -26.11 12.34
N LYS A 185 44.85 -26.38 11.08
CA LYS A 185 44.97 -27.72 10.46
C LYS A 185 46.43 -28.14 10.30
N LEU A 186 47.31 -27.23 9.88
CA LEU A 186 48.76 -27.49 9.77
C LEU A 186 49.38 -27.84 11.13
N ILE A 187 49.10 -27.09 12.15
CA ILE A 187 49.54 -27.34 13.52
C ILE A 187 49.04 -28.72 13.99
N ALA A 188 47.77 -29.04 13.76
CA ALA A 188 47.25 -30.35 14.14
C ALA A 188 47.93 -31.52 13.39
N GLN A 189 48.58 -31.28 12.26
CA GLN A 189 49.36 -32.22 11.49
C GLN A 189 50.88 -32.15 11.81
N ASN A 190 51.29 -31.44 12.84
CA ASN A 190 52.69 -31.17 13.20
C ASN A 190 53.48 -30.50 12.06
N LYS A 191 52.83 -29.64 11.26
CA LYS A 191 53.44 -28.82 10.21
C LYS A 191 53.57 -27.36 10.68
N ASN A 192 54.55 -26.64 10.11
CA ASN A 192 54.69 -25.23 10.37
C ASN A 192 53.53 -24.42 9.85
N PRO A 193 53.00 -23.46 10.61
CA PRO A 193 51.96 -22.54 10.13
C PRO A 193 52.53 -21.63 9.03
N LEU A 194 51.65 -21.21 8.11
CA LEU A 194 51.97 -20.24 7.07
C LEU A 194 51.93 -18.83 7.66
N SER A 195 52.93 -18.01 7.32
CA SER A 195 52.87 -16.59 7.57
C SER A 195 51.91 -15.91 6.62
N PHE A 196 51.15 -14.95 7.10
CA PHE A 196 50.22 -14.15 6.29
C PHE A 196 50.06 -12.76 6.88
N ASP A 197 49.70 -11.78 6.04
CA ASP A 197 49.38 -10.41 6.43
C ASP A 197 48.22 -9.90 5.58
N ILE A 198 47.41 -8.99 6.14
CA ILE A 198 46.28 -8.39 5.40
C ILE A 198 46.77 -7.51 4.24
N SER A 199 48.03 -7.12 4.19
CA SER A 199 48.65 -6.41 3.08
C SER A 199 49.13 -7.34 1.95
N ASP A 200 49.00 -8.65 2.12
CA ASP A 200 49.37 -9.63 1.08
C ASP A 200 48.68 -9.29 -0.23
N SER A 201 49.44 -9.36 -1.33
CA SER A 201 48.85 -9.17 -2.67
C SER A 201 47.81 -10.26 -3.00
N ASN A 202 46.89 -9.96 -3.91
CA ASN A 202 45.89 -10.94 -4.35
C ASN A 202 46.49 -12.26 -4.84
N ALA A 203 47.69 -12.23 -5.46
CA ALA A 203 48.40 -13.42 -5.89
C ALA A 203 48.83 -14.28 -4.71
N ILE A 204 49.39 -13.67 -3.65
CA ILE A 204 49.78 -14.35 -2.41
C ILE A 204 48.55 -14.93 -1.71
N ARG A 205 47.49 -14.14 -1.61
CA ARG A 205 46.21 -14.59 -1.01
C ARG A 205 45.65 -15.83 -1.70
N LEU A 206 45.59 -15.82 -3.03
CA LEU A 206 45.13 -16.97 -3.78
C LEU A 206 46.04 -18.20 -3.59
N GLN A 207 47.35 -17.99 -3.59
CA GLN A 207 48.34 -19.09 -3.34
C GLN A 207 48.12 -19.69 -1.95
N ASN A 208 48.00 -18.86 -0.92
CA ASN A 208 47.85 -19.30 0.46
C ASN A 208 46.50 -19.98 0.74
N THR A 209 45.44 -19.59 0.04
CA THR A 209 44.08 -20.08 0.26
C THR A 209 43.59 -21.09 -0.78
N SER A 210 44.51 -21.61 -1.61
CA SER A 210 44.19 -22.58 -2.67
C SER A 210 43.15 -22.05 -3.68
N ASN A 211 43.37 -20.83 -4.16
CA ASN A 211 42.52 -20.10 -5.11
C ASN A 211 41.10 -19.74 -4.59
N ASP A 212 40.99 -19.40 -3.32
CA ASP A 212 39.76 -18.89 -2.79
C ASP A 212 39.57 -17.38 -3.13
N TYR A 213 38.80 -17.12 -4.21
CA TYR A 213 38.52 -15.78 -4.74
C TYR A 213 37.74 -14.87 -3.76
N ASN A 214 37.18 -15.41 -2.68
CA ASN A 214 36.54 -14.59 -1.65
C ASN A 214 37.55 -13.89 -0.74
N THR A 215 38.83 -14.23 -0.82
CA THR A 215 39.91 -13.66 -0.01
C THR A 215 40.63 -12.50 -0.69
N ILE A 216 40.40 -12.25 -1.98
CA ILE A 216 41.07 -11.19 -2.73
C ILE A 216 40.30 -9.88 -2.69
N VAL A 217 41.00 -8.75 -2.74
CA VAL A 217 40.42 -7.43 -2.91
C VAL A 217 40.14 -7.18 -4.40
N PRO A 218 38.90 -6.91 -4.80
CA PRO A 218 38.58 -6.63 -6.19
C PRO A 218 39.37 -5.43 -6.72
N VAL A 219 39.88 -5.53 -7.94
CA VAL A 219 40.74 -4.46 -8.52
C VAL A 219 39.91 -3.20 -8.81
N GLU A 220 38.64 -3.36 -9.04
CA GLU A 220 37.67 -2.30 -9.35
C GLU A 220 37.48 -1.31 -8.20
N ILE A 221 37.66 -1.76 -6.95
CA ILE A 221 37.51 -0.88 -5.77
C ILE A 221 38.84 -0.18 -5.38
N LEU A 222 39.98 -0.58 -5.93
CA LEU A 222 41.27 -0.03 -5.56
C LEU A 222 41.38 1.49 -5.78
N PRO A 223 40.85 2.09 -6.87
CA PRO A 223 40.84 3.55 -7.03
C PRO A 223 40.10 4.28 -5.91
N TYR A 224 38.96 3.72 -5.46
CA TYR A 224 38.16 4.26 -4.35
C TYR A 224 38.92 4.19 -3.02
N LEU A 225 39.55 3.07 -2.74
CA LEU A 225 40.39 2.89 -1.54
C LEU A 225 41.59 3.84 -1.49
N ARG A 226 42.08 4.26 -2.66
CA ARG A 226 43.17 5.26 -2.76
C ARG A 226 42.65 6.70 -2.66
N GLY A 227 41.33 6.90 -2.56
CA GLY A 227 40.70 8.21 -2.52
C GLY A 227 40.83 9.01 -3.84
N GLU A 228 40.93 8.32 -4.98
CA GLU A 228 40.97 8.98 -6.29
C GLU A 228 39.68 9.76 -6.51
N LYS A 229 39.79 11.01 -6.98
CA LYS A 229 38.64 11.89 -7.21
C LYS A 229 38.03 11.71 -8.60
N GLY A 230 36.73 11.99 -8.72
CA GLY A 230 36.04 11.95 -10.00
C GLY A 230 35.62 10.55 -10.47
N LEU A 231 35.67 9.57 -9.57
CA LEU A 231 35.12 8.25 -9.82
C LEU A 231 33.59 8.26 -9.78
N VAL A 232 32.98 7.26 -10.39
CA VAL A 232 31.52 7.10 -10.41
C VAL A 232 31.01 6.82 -9.00
N ASP A 233 30.10 7.67 -8.53
CA ASP A 233 29.44 7.56 -7.25
C ASP A 233 27.96 7.99 -7.42
N THR A 234 27.14 7.06 -7.90
CA THR A 234 25.76 7.33 -8.25
C THR A 234 24.83 6.97 -7.11
N ASP A 235 24.08 7.94 -6.59
CA ASP A 235 22.93 7.67 -5.73
C ASP A 235 21.76 7.19 -6.57
N TRP A 236 21.58 5.89 -6.63
CA TRP A 236 20.49 5.25 -7.39
C TRP A 236 19.10 5.61 -6.85
N GLN A 237 18.98 6.01 -5.58
CA GLN A 237 17.71 6.47 -5.05
C GLN A 237 17.35 7.85 -5.62
N ASP A 238 18.34 8.74 -5.82
CA ASP A 238 18.13 10.04 -6.46
C ASP A 238 17.75 9.90 -7.94
N GLU A 239 18.30 8.89 -8.62
CA GLU A 239 18.00 8.64 -10.03
C GLU A 239 16.57 8.09 -10.24
N ILE A 240 16.05 7.29 -9.30
CA ILE A 240 14.75 6.63 -9.45
C ILE A 240 13.59 7.38 -8.78
N PHE A 241 13.87 8.20 -7.75
CA PHE A 241 12.83 8.93 -7.04
C PHE A 241 12.62 10.32 -7.62
N ARG A 242 11.35 10.70 -7.72
CA ARG A 242 10.93 12.02 -8.18
C ARG A 242 9.84 12.61 -7.29
N THR A 243 9.67 13.92 -7.36
CA THR A 243 8.43 14.57 -6.94
C THR A 243 7.37 14.28 -8.00
N ALA A 244 6.30 13.63 -7.61
CA ALA A 244 5.26 13.13 -8.50
C ALA A 244 3.96 13.91 -8.32
N GLY A 245 3.29 14.23 -9.41
CA GLY A 245 2.01 14.93 -9.43
C GLY A 245 0.84 13.98 -9.19
N MET A 246 -0.21 14.50 -8.56
CA MET A 246 -1.50 13.82 -8.48
C MET A 246 -2.63 14.81 -8.66
N GLN A 247 -3.68 14.40 -9.37
CA GLN A 247 -4.86 15.24 -9.59
C GLN A 247 -6.12 14.38 -9.67
N SER A 248 -7.21 14.95 -9.19
CA SER A 248 -8.53 14.34 -9.28
C SER A 248 -9.56 15.39 -9.61
N HIS A 249 -10.46 15.06 -10.51
CA HIS A 249 -11.58 15.89 -10.94
C HIS A 249 -12.84 15.05 -11.00
N SER A 250 -13.88 15.46 -10.27
CA SER A 250 -15.15 14.79 -10.20
C SER A 250 -16.27 15.79 -10.42
N VAL A 251 -17.12 15.52 -11.40
CA VAL A 251 -18.34 16.30 -11.66
C VAL A 251 -19.53 15.39 -11.44
N SER A 252 -20.49 15.84 -10.67
CA SER A 252 -21.74 15.09 -10.46
C SER A 252 -22.96 15.99 -10.58
N VAL A 253 -24.05 15.41 -11.00
CA VAL A 253 -25.38 16.00 -11.05
C VAL A 253 -26.37 15.12 -10.33
N SER A 254 -27.19 15.71 -9.48
CA SER A 254 -28.22 15.04 -8.69
C SER A 254 -29.50 15.87 -8.71
N GLY A 255 -30.64 15.21 -8.83
CA GLY A 255 -31.92 15.88 -8.83
C GLY A 255 -33.07 14.88 -8.98
N GLY A 256 -34.30 15.40 -9.02
CA GLY A 256 -35.46 14.57 -9.29
C GLY A 256 -36.78 15.08 -8.71
N SER A 257 -37.79 14.30 -8.95
CA SER A 257 -39.14 14.45 -8.40
C SER A 257 -39.44 13.29 -7.44
N PRO A 258 -40.59 13.30 -6.73
CA PRO A 258 -41.00 12.16 -5.90
C PRO A 258 -41.10 10.82 -6.67
N LYS A 259 -41.32 10.88 -8.00
CA LYS A 259 -41.45 9.69 -8.84
C LYS A 259 -40.14 9.26 -9.51
N ILE A 260 -39.25 10.20 -9.82
CA ILE A 260 -38.00 9.91 -10.57
C ILE A 260 -36.88 10.71 -9.93
N ARG A 261 -35.85 10.01 -9.46
CA ARG A 261 -34.63 10.61 -8.93
C ARG A 261 -33.44 10.08 -9.70
N TYR A 262 -32.48 10.95 -9.96
CA TYR A 262 -31.29 10.59 -10.72
C TYR A 262 -30.04 11.15 -10.08
N TYR A 263 -28.94 10.40 -10.22
CA TYR A 263 -27.59 10.79 -9.91
C TYR A 263 -26.68 10.37 -11.06
N ALA A 264 -25.86 11.26 -11.57
CA ALA A 264 -24.85 10.96 -12.56
C ALA A 264 -23.52 11.60 -12.18
N SER A 265 -22.40 10.90 -12.36
CA SER A 265 -21.07 11.43 -12.15
C SER A 265 -20.10 11.00 -13.25
N VAL A 266 -19.09 11.82 -13.44
CA VAL A 266 -17.91 11.53 -14.27
C VAL A 266 -16.69 11.96 -13.49
N ASP A 267 -15.68 11.10 -13.45
CA ASP A 267 -14.49 11.28 -12.63
C ASP A 267 -13.22 10.95 -13.41
N TYR A 268 -12.20 11.73 -13.13
CA TYR A 268 -10.84 11.54 -13.60
C TYR A 268 -9.89 11.59 -12.42
N LEU A 269 -9.03 10.58 -12.30
CA LEU A 269 -7.92 10.51 -11.34
C LEU A 269 -6.64 10.20 -12.11
N SER A 270 -5.61 10.98 -11.87
CA SER A 270 -4.26 10.70 -12.34
C SER A 270 -3.31 10.81 -11.15
N GLN A 271 -2.55 9.79 -10.91
CA GLN A 271 -1.55 9.70 -9.85
C GLN A 271 -0.24 9.20 -10.45
N GLU A 272 0.75 10.07 -10.49
CA GLU A 272 2.12 9.66 -10.81
C GLU A 272 2.77 9.06 -9.58
N GLY A 273 3.61 8.04 -9.76
CA GLY A 273 4.38 7.46 -8.67
C GLY A 273 5.68 8.19 -8.41
N VAL A 274 6.10 8.16 -7.16
CA VAL A 274 7.40 8.70 -6.72
C VAL A 274 8.59 7.94 -7.32
N ILE A 275 8.36 6.74 -7.82
CA ILE A 275 9.32 5.98 -8.63
C ILE A 275 9.03 6.28 -10.10
N ILE A 276 10.06 6.61 -10.88
CA ILE A 276 9.94 6.86 -12.32
C ILE A 276 9.26 5.69 -13.03
N ASN A 277 8.52 5.98 -14.10
CA ASN A 277 7.76 5.01 -14.91
C ASN A 277 6.67 4.25 -14.14
N SER A 278 6.22 4.77 -13.02
CA SER A 278 5.03 4.29 -12.34
C SER A 278 3.95 5.35 -12.35
N ASP A 279 2.75 4.99 -12.83
CA ASP A 279 1.59 5.87 -12.87
C ASP A 279 0.30 5.06 -12.81
N PHE A 280 -0.76 5.74 -12.43
CA PHE A 280 -2.11 5.19 -12.41
C PHE A 280 -3.10 6.25 -12.86
N THR A 281 -3.88 5.92 -13.88
CA THR A 281 -4.95 6.79 -14.37
C THR A 281 -6.26 6.04 -14.36
N ARG A 282 -7.32 6.68 -13.84
CA ARG A 282 -8.66 6.12 -13.79
C ARG A 282 -9.67 7.11 -14.34
N TYR A 283 -10.51 6.63 -15.23
CA TYR A 283 -11.74 7.29 -15.68
C TYR A 283 -12.90 6.47 -15.16
N SER A 284 -13.85 7.09 -14.50
CA SER A 284 -15.05 6.41 -14.03
C SER A 284 -16.29 7.24 -14.33
N SER A 285 -17.40 6.57 -14.56
CA SER A 285 -18.71 7.17 -14.69
C SER A 285 -19.74 6.34 -13.95
N ARG A 286 -20.70 7.00 -13.34
CA ARG A 286 -21.80 6.36 -12.63
C ARG A 286 -23.12 7.00 -13.03
N PHE A 287 -24.14 6.16 -13.13
CA PHE A 287 -25.52 6.61 -13.35
C PHE A 287 -26.44 5.79 -12.48
N ASN A 288 -27.19 6.46 -11.60
CA ASN A 288 -28.24 5.87 -10.75
C ASN A 288 -29.56 6.52 -11.10
N LEU A 289 -30.59 5.71 -11.35
CA LEU A 289 -31.94 6.15 -11.62
C LEU A 289 -32.92 5.37 -10.73
N ASP A 290 -33.61 6.07 -9.87
CA ASP A 290 -34.67 5.52 -9.04
C ASP A 290 -36.02 5.95 -9.59
N VAL A 291 -36.86 4.98 -9.97
CA VAL A 291 -38.23 5.23 -10.44
C VAL A 291 -39.19 4.61 -9.43
N THR A 292 -40.07 5.41 -8.88
CA THR A 292 -41.13 4.95 -7.97
C THR A 292 -42.47 5.06 -8.68
N GLU A 293 -43.05 3.94 -9.09
CA GLU A 293 -44.42 3.90 -9.52
C GLU A 293 -45.33 4.09 -8.30
N GLY A 294 -46.16 5.13 -8.36
CA GLY A 294 -47.24 5.28 -7.38
C GLY A 294 -48.35 4.24 -7.71
N ILE A 295 -48.58 3.34 -6.77
CA ILE A 295 -49.76 2.51 -6.75
C ILE A 295 -50.92 3.36 -6.25
#